data_188514fcc3a5716723c7adb3a96023c8
#
_entry.id   188514fcc3a5716723c7adb3a96023c8
#
_cell.length_a   1.000
_cell.length_b   1.000
_cell.length_c   1.000
_cell.angle_alpha   90.00
_cell.angle_beta   90.00
_cell.angle_gamma   90.00
#
_symmetry.space_group_name_H-M   'P 1'
#
loop_
_entity.id
_entity.type
_entity.pdbx_description
1 polymer ?
#
loop_
_entity_poly.entity_id
_entity_poly.type
_entity_poly.pdbx_seq_one_letter_code
_entity_poly.pdbx_strand_id
1 'polypeptide(L)'
;MADNSSRTSIPQSCSDQITVSQVRATLDQWYPPSLAESWDAPGLVCGDPDDTVKRIVCALEATDTVVDAAIEAHADMLVVHHPLLMRGATSVAADTPKGRIVHRLIRHRIALMSCLLYTSDAADDLLCV
;
A
#
# COMPACT_ATOMS: atom_id res chain seq x y z
N MET A 1 -17.70 2.37 -54.40
CA MET A 1 -18.59 2.24 -53.26
C MET A 1 -17.75 2.01 -52.01
N ALA A 2 -17.64 3.03 -51.22
CA ALA A 2 -16.89 2.96 -49.98
C ALA A 2 -17.79 2.35 -48.90
N ASP A 3 -17.45 1.16 -48.43
CA ASP A 3 -18.09 0.60 -47.27
C ASP A 3 -17.52 1.27 -46.02
N ASN A 4 -18.33 2.19 -45.51
CA ASN A 4 -17.99 2.90 -44.29
C ASN A 4 -18.53 2.09 -43.08
N SER A 5 -17.89 0.99 -42.81
CA SER A 5 -18.14 0.31 -41.54
C SER A 5 -17.42 1.09 -40.43
N SER A 6 -18.10 2.09 -39.91
CA SER A 6 -17.71 2.70 -38.66
C SER A 6 -17.73 1.64 -37.58
N ARG A 7 -16.56 1.08 -37.29
CA ARG A 7 -16.36 0.31 -36.08
C ARG A 7 -16.49 1.25 -34.90
N THR A 8 -17.66 1.28 -34.36
CA THR A 8 -17.86 1.84 -33.03
C THR A 8 -17.02 0.96 -32.11
N SER A 9 -15.88 1.46 -31.72
CA SER A 9 -15.13 0.84 -30.63
C SER A 9 -16.00 0.90 -29.40
N ILE A 10 -16.49 -0.25 -29.00
CA ILE A 10 -17.12 -0.42 -27.70
C ILE A 10 -16.08 0.04 -26.68
N PRO A 11 -16.38 1.02 -25.83
CA PRO A 11 -15.46 1.36 -24.77
C PRO A 11 -15.23 0.08 -23.99
N GLN A 12 -13.99 -0.36 -23.98
CA GLN A 12 -13.60 -1.46 -23.10
C GLN A 12 -14.05 -1.04 -21.71
N SER A 13 -14.88 -1.87 -21.11
CA SER A 13 -15.32 -1.66 -19.75
C SER A 13 -14.09 -1.31 -18.93
N CYS A 14 -14.09 -0.11 -18.37
CA CYS A 14 -13.16 0.25 -17.35
C CYS A 14 -13.28 -0.87 -16.32
N SER A 15 -12.30 -1.76 -16.28
CA SER A 15 -12.30 -2.80 -15.26
C SER A 15 -12.28 -2.06 -13.94
N ASP A 16 -13.27 -2.28 -13.11
CA ASP A 16 -13.39 -1.70 -11.77
C ASP A 16 -12.30 -2.25 -10.84
N GLN A 17 -11.06 -2.29 -11.36
CA GLN A 17 -9.91 -2.75 -10.60
C GLN A 17 -9.36 -1.60 -9.79
N ILE A 18 -9.40 -1.78 -8.47
CA ILE A 18 -8.83 -0.82 -7.55
C ILE A 18 -7.30 -0.94 -7.61
N THR A 19 -6.62 0.19 -7.67
CA THR A 19 -5.16 0.25 -7.68
C THR A 19 -4.60 0.69 -6.34
N VAL A 20 -3.31 0.46 -6.12
CA VAL A 20 -2.56 0.97 -4.97
C VAL A 20 -2.76 2.49 -4.83
N SER A 21 -2.69 3.20 -5.95
CA SER A 21 -2.89 4.66 -5.99
C SER A 21 -4.27 5.07 -5.47
N GLN A 22 -5.32 4.32 -5.83
CA GLN A 22 -6.68 4.61 -5.37
C GLN A 22 -6.86 4.32 -3.87
N VAL A 23 -6.28 3.24 -3.37
CA VAL A 23 -6.28 2.94 -1.93
C VAL A 23 -5.56 4.05 -1.18
N ARG A 24 -4.39 4.45 -1.66
CA ARG A 24 -3.63 5.56 -1.09
C ARG A 24 -4.45 6.85 -1.04
N ALA A 25 -5.09 7.21 -2.13
CA ALA A 25 -5.91 8.42 -2.20
C ALA A 25 -7.06 8.40 -1.20
N THR A 26 -7.71 7.26 -1.03
CA THR A 26 -8.79 7.09 -0.05
C THR A 26 -8.29 7.24 1.37
N LEU A 27 -7.17 6.61 1.70
CA LEU A 27 -6.58 6.71 3.05
C LEU A 27 -6.08 8.12 3.34
N ASP A 28 -5.49 8.78 2.35
CA ASP A 28 -5.05 10.17 2.48
C ASP A 28 -6.22 11.14 2.67
N GLN A 29 -7.37 10.81 2.12
CA GLN A 29 -8.60 11.58 2.33
C GLN A 29 -9.13 11.44 3.74
N TRP A 30 -9.12 10.22 4.29
CA TRP A 30 -9.59 9.96 5.66
C TRP A 30 -8.60 10.42 6.72
N TYR A 31 -7.31 10.24 6.43
CA TYR A 31 -6.20 10.55 7.34
C TYR A 31 -5.16 11.40 6.61
N PRO A 32 -5.42 12.72 6.46
CA PRO A 32 -4.53 13.55 5.64
C PRO A 32 -3.08 13.54 6.14
N PRO A 33 -2.11 13.35 5.24
CA PRO A 33 -0.68 13.39 5.61
C PRO A 33 -0.26 14.70 6.26
N SER A 34 -0.98 15.79 6.02
CA SER A 34 -0.72 17.08 6.66
C SER A 34 -0.90 17.07 8.18
N LEU A 35 -1.58 16.04 8.72
CA LEU A 35 -1.74 15.86 10.17
C LEU A 35 -0.56 15.12 10.78
N ALA A 36 0.40 14.67 9.96
CA ALA A 36 1.58 13.98 10.46
C ALA A 36 2.46 14.90 11.31
N GLU A 37 2.99 14.33 12.39
CA GLU A 37 4.06 14.98 13.13
C GLU A 37 5.31 15.08 12.25
N SER A 38 6.19 16.04 12.55
CA SER A 38 7.38 16.28 11.74
C SER A 38 8.36 15.09 11.68
N TRP A 39 8.27 14.21 12.65
CA TRP A 39 9.11 13.00 12.74
C TRP A 39 8.49 11.78 12.08
N ASP A 40 7.24 11.84 11.70
CA ASP A 40 6.51 10.71 11.11
C ASP A 40 6.71 10.66 9.59
N ALA A 41 6.56 9.50 9.03
CA ALA A 41 6.78 9.26 7.61
C ALA A 41 5.62 8.46 7.00
N PRO A 42 4.41 9.05 6.93
CA PRO A 42 3.28 8.39 6.30
C PRO A 42 3.45 8.35 4.79
N GLY A 43 2.86 7.37 4.17
CA GLY A 43 2.79 7.26 2.73
C GLY A 43 3.20 5.90 2.19
N LEU A 44 3.29 5.81 0.87
CA LEU A 44 3.70 4.60 0.18
C LEU A 44 5.20 4.39 0.34
N VAL A 45 5.57 3.26 0.93
CA VAL A 45 6.97 2.91 1.20
C VAL A 45 7.58 2.14 0.05
N CYS A 46 6.85 1.18 -0.50
CA CYS A 46 7.26 0.42 -1.67
C CYS A 46 6.05 -0.13 -2.41
N GLY A 47 6.26 -0.52 -3.64
CA GLY A 47 5.22 -1.03 -4.53
C GLY A 47 4.94 -0.08 -5.68
N ASP A 48 4.21 -0.57 -6.67
CA ASP A 48 3.82 0.20 -7.84
C ASP A 48 2.42 0.78 -7.63
N PRO A 49 2.25 2.12 -7.75
CA PRO A 49 0.93 2.74 -7.65
C PRO A 49 -0.12 2.19 -8.61
N ASP A 50 0.31 1.63 -9.73
CA ASP A 50 -0.59 1.12 -10.76
C ASP A 50 -0.98 -0.35 -10.56
N ASP A 51 -0.37 -1.03 -9.61
CA ASP A 51 -0.71 -2.43 -9.31
C ASP A 51 -2.14 -2.54 -8.76
N THR A 52 -2.83 -3.60 -9.20
CA THR A 52 -4.19 -3.90 -8.74
C THR A 52 -4.19 -4.43 -7.32
N VAL A 53 -5.13 -3.95 -6.52
CA VAL A 53 -5.33 -4.37 -5.14
C VAL A 53 -6.68 -5.07 -5.00
N LYS A 54 -6.64 -6.33 -4.61
CA LYS A 54 -7.84 -7.12 -4.28
C LYS A 54 -7.90 -7.46 -2.80
N ARG A 55 -6.73 -7.54 -2.16
CA ARG A 55 -6.64 -7.93 -0.75
C ARG A 55 -5.63 -7.06 -0.01
N ILE A 56 -6.10 -6.49 1.08
CA ILE A 56 -5.29 -5.65 1.96
C ILE A 56 -5.16 -6.35 3.31
N VAL A 57 -3.94 -6.39 3.82
CA VAL A 57 -3.67 -6.78 5.21
C VAL A 57 -3.30 -5.53 5.98
N CYS A 58 -3.88 -5.38 7.16
CA CYS A 58 -3.57 -4.27 8.06
C CYS A 58 -2.83 -4.80 9.29
N ALA A 59 -1.84 -4.07 9.73
CA ALA A 59 -1.06 -4.40 10.91
C ALA A 59 -0.51 -3.15 11.59
N LEU A 60 0.01 -3.31 12.80
CA LEU A 60 0.62 -2.20 13.51
C LEU A 60 1.99 -1.87 12.91
N GLU A 61 2.79 -2.87 12.64
CA GLU A 61 4.14 -2.73 12.12
C GLU A 61 4.44 -3.76 11.03
N ALA A 62 5.37 -3.42 10.15
CA ALA A 62 5.87 -4.35 9.14
C ALA A 62 7.03 -5.17 9.71
N THR A 63 6.69 -6.24 10.42
CA THR A 63 7.67 -7.21 10.94
C THR A 63 7.79 -8.41 10.00
N ASP A 64 8.82 -9.24 10.20
CA ASP A 64 8.94 -10.48 9.43
C ASP A 64 7.71 -11.36 9.56
N THR A 65 7.14 -11.48 10.76
CA THR A 65 5.93 -12.26 11.03
C THR A 65 4.72 -11.71 10.27
N VAL A 66 4.57 -10.39 10.25
CA VAL A 66 3.48 -9.72 9.51
C VAL A 66 3.66 -9.91 7.99
N VAL A 67 4.89 -9.84 7.50
CA VAL A 67 5.18 -10.10 6.09
C VAL A 67 4.86 -11.55 5.73
N ASP A 68 5.21 -12.52 6.59
CA ASP A 68 4.83 -13.91 6.39
C ASP A 68 3.31 -14.07 6.28
N ALA A 69 2.57 -13.44 7.17
CA ALA A 69 1.11 -13.49 7.15
C ALA A 69 0.53 -12.84 5.89
N ALA A 70 1.08 -11.73 5.44
CA ALA A 70 0.65 -11.05 4.22
C ALA A 70 0.92 -11.92 2.98
N ILE A 71 2.05 -12.58 2.91
CA ILE A 71 2.40 -13.50 1.82
C ILE A 71 1.43 -14.69 1.83
N GLU A 72 1.21 -15.28 2.99
CA GLU A 72 0.34 -16.44 3.16
C GLU A 72 -1.11 -16.11 2.80
N ALA A 73 -1.55 -14.91 3.10
CA ALA A 73 -2.88 -14.40 2.75
C ALA A 73 -3.00 -13.98 1.28
N HIS A 74 -1.93 -14.04 0.50
CA HIS A 74 -1.89 -13.52 -0.87
C HIS A 74 -2.32 -12.06 -0.96
N ALA A 75 -1.83 -11.24 -0.04
CA ALA A 75 -2.13 -9.81 -0.02
C ALA A 75 -1.48 -9.09 -1.19
N ASP A 76 -2.15 -8.07 -1.67
CA ASP A 76 -1.62 -7.16 -2.69
C ASP A 76 -1.07 -5.89 -2.05
N MET A 77 -1.52 -5.58 -0.85
CA MET A 77 -1.11 -4.39 -0.11
C MET A 77 -1.09 -4.66 1.39
N LEU A 78 -0.08 -4.12 2.05
CA LEU A 78 0.06 -4.11 3.50
C LEU A 78 -0.01 -2.66 3.98
N VAL A 79 -0.96 -2.38 4.84
CA VAL A 79 -1.11 -1.05 5.45
C VAL A 79 -0.74 -1.16 6.93
N VAL A 80 0.21 -0.35 7.34
CA VAL A 80 0.71 -0.34 8.72
C VAL A 80 0.57 1.04 9.34
N HIS A 81 0.51 1.08 10.65
CA HIS A 81 0.47 2.32 11.40
C HIS A 81 1.88 2.89 11.60
N HIS A 82 2.81 2.07 12.03
CA HIS A 82 4.19 2.50 12.26
C HIS A 82 5.01 2.41 10.97
N PRO A 83 5.62 3.51 10.52
CA PRO A 83 6.43 3.49 9.32
C PRO A 83 7.67 2.62 9.48
N LEU A 84 7.99 1.86 8.46
CA LEU A 84 9.18 1.01 8.44
C LEU A 84 10.46 1.84 8.37
N LEU A 85 10.44 2.87 7.54
CA LEU A 85 11.59 3.73 7.29
C LEU A 85 11.26 5.14 7.78
N MET A 86 11.67 5.48 8.98
CA MET A 86 11.44 6.81 9.56
C MET A 86 12.54 7.79 9.25
N ARG A 87 13.75 7.30 8.99
CA ARG A 87 14.90 8.11 8.61
C ARG A 87 15.25 7.83 7.17
N GLY A 88 15.94 8.77 6.51
CA GLY A 88 16.41 8.55 5.16
C GLY A 88 17.20 7.24 5.06
N ALA A 89 16.82 6.39 4.11
CA ALA A 89 17.50 5.13 3.88
C ALA A 89 18.52 5.29 2.75
N THR A 90 19.73 4.83 2.97
CA THR A 90 20.77 4.81 1.93
C THR A 90 20.87 3.45 1.24
N SER A 91 20.24 2.43 1.80
CA SER A 91 20.19 1.09 1.23
C SER A 91 18.94 0.37 1.69
N VAL A 92 18.39 -0.44 0.79
CA VAL A 92 17.30 -1.39 1.06
C VAL A 92 17.75 -2.81 0.71
N ALA A 93 19.03 -3.08 0.79
CA ALA A 93 19.58 -4.40 0.54
C ALA A 93 19.05 -5.42 1.58
N ALA A 94 18.88 -6.67 1.15
CA ALA A 94 18.27 -7.70 1.97
C ALA A 94 19.15 -8.24 3.09
N ASP A 95 20.35 -7.71 3.23
CA ASP A 95 21.28 -8.06 4.32
C ASP A 95 20.99 -7.28 5.62
N THR A 96 20.08 -6.32 5.57
CA THR A 96 19.59 -5.62 6.76
C THR A 96 18.16 -6.04 7.08
N PRO A 97 17.71 -5.96 8.36
CA PRO A 97 16.33 -6.34 8.71
C PRO A 97 15.26 -5.59 7.94
N LYS A 98 15.38 -4.27 7.85
CA LYS A 98 14.41 -3.44 7.12
C LYS A 98 14.49 -3.63 5.61
N GLY A 99 15.70 -3.75 5.07
CA GLY A 99 15.91 -4.04 3.65
C GLY A 99 15.34 -5.39 3.26
N ARG A 100 15.48 -6.40 4.11
CA ARG A 100 14.89 -7.72 3.88
C ARG A 100 13.35 -7.65 3.79
N ILE A 101 12.71 -6.89 4.66
CA ILE A 101 11.27 -6.70 4.62
C ILE A 101 10.85 -6.05 3.28
N VAL A 102 11.50 -4.97 2.89
CA VAL A 102 11.23 -4.30 1.61
C VAL A 102 11.44 -5.26 0.43
N HIS A 103 12.56 -5.99 0.46
CA HIS A 103 12.88 -6.94 -0.60
C HIS A 103 11.83 -8.04 -0.74
N ARG A 104 11.40 -8.61 0.37
CA ARG A 104 10.37 -9.67 0.38
C ARG A 104 9.03 -9.15 -0.12
N LEU A 105 8.62 -7.96 0.30
CA LEU A 105 7.37 -7.35 -0.14
C LEU A 105 7.39 -7.10 -1.66
N ILE A 106 8.46 -6.54 -2.18
CA ILE A 106 8.59 -6.28 -3.62
C ILE A 106 8.56 -7.60 -4.41
N ARG A 107 9.26 -8.62 -3.96
CA ARG A 107 9.28 -9.92 -4.64
C ARG A 107 7.92 -10.59 -4.69
N HIS A 108 7.08 -10.36 -3.70
CA HIS A 108 5.72 -10.91 -3.65
C HIS A 108 4.66 -9.93 -4.18
N ARG A 109 5.10 -8.82 -4.76
CA ARG A 109 4.24 -7.79 -5.33
C ARG A 109 3.23 -7.24 -4.30
N ILE A 110 3.69 -7.05 -3.09
CA ILE A 110 2.90 -6.47 -2.00
C ILE A 110 3.35 -5.03 -1.79
N ALA A 111 2.45 -4.08 -2.02
CA ALA A 111 2.72 -2.68 -1.73
C ALA A 111 2.67 -2.45 -0.21
N LEU A 112 3.58 -1.64 0.31
CA LEU A 112 3.60 -1.25 1.72
C LEU A 112 3.27 0.22 1.86
N MET A 113 2.28 0.53 2.67
CA MET A 113 1.91 1.90 3.00
C MET A 113 1.85 2.06 4.52
N SER A 114 2.45 3.12 5.02
CA SER A 114 2.19 3.56 6.39
C SER A 114 1.15 4.67 6.38
N CYS A 115 0.19 4.57 7.28
CA CYS A 115 -0.91 5.49 7.37
C CYS A 115 -1.07 6.00 8.78
N LEU A 116 -1.34 7.30 8.91
CA LEU A 116 -1.69 7.87 10.18
C LEU A 116 -3.10 7.45 10.55
N LEU A 117 -3.20 6.31 11.22
CA LEU A 117 -4.50 5.82 11.68
C LEU A 117 -4.88 6.50 12.99
N TYR A 118 -4.35 7.69 13.26
CA TYR A 118 -4.72 8.27 14.50
C TYR A 118 -5.37 9.60 14.33
N THR A 119 -6.43 9.72 14.94
CA THR A 119 -6.96 10.97 15.35
C THR A 119 -7.31 10.88 16.80
N SER A 120 -6.89 9.89 17.49
CA SER A 120 -7.19 9.83 18.91
C SER A 120 -6.86 8.49 19.50
N ASP A 121 -6.97 8.44 20.79
CA ASP A 121 -6.90 7.24 21.61
C ASP A 121 -7.84 6.13 21.16
N ALA A 122 -8.88 6.46 20.42
CA ALA A 122 -9.82 5.48 19.88
C ALA A 122 -9.20 4.59 18.79
N ALA A 123 -8.14 5.04 18.14
CA ALA A 123 -7.46 4.23 17.15
C ALA A 123 -6.74 3.03 17.77
N ASP A 124 -6.33 3.14 19.02
CA ASP A 124 -5.67 2.04 19.72
C ASP A 124 -6.61 0.88 20.03
N ASP A 125 -7.90 1.16 20.12
CA ASP A 125 -8.92 0.17 20.44
C ASP A 125 -9.47 -0.55 19.21
N LEU A 126 -9.20 -0.01 18.04
CA LEU A 126 -9.75 -0.54 16.78
C LEU A 126 -8.77 -1.35 16.02
N LEU A 127 -7.89 -1.95 16.73
CA LEU A 127 -6.90 -2.64 16.08
C LEU A 127 -7.31 -3.75 15.29
N CYS A 128 -7.19 -3.46 14.25
CA CYS A 128 -6.67 -4.24 13.21
C CYS A 128 -6.48 -5.66 13.54
N VAL A 129 -7.28 -6.40 13.06
CA VAL A 129 -7.08 -7.83 13.06
C VAL A 129 -6.08 -8.21 12.00
#